data_e31abadd5b8989f6ff4673c5af3bdc77
#
_entry.id   e31abadd5b8989f6ff4673c5af3bdc77
#
_cell.length_a   1.000
_cell.length_b   1.000
_cell.length_c   1.000
_cell.angle_alpha   90.00
_cell.angle_beta   90.00
_cell.angle_gamma   90.00
#
_symmetry.space_group_name_H-M   'P 1'
#
loop_
_entity.id
_entity.type
_entity.pdbx_description
1 polymer ?
#
loop_
_entity_poly.entity_id
_entity_poly.type
_entity_poly.pdbx_seq_one_letter_code
_entity_poly.pdbx_strand_id
1 'polypeptide(L)'
;MEKAAFFSSKLKQIFTFERVFLLIFLLAIILRFWHPDLKLFHHDEAIHSWFSFNLLTKGSWIYDPSYHGPFLYYVTAGMFSLFGASDLVARLLPALFGTLLVPLVYFIYRLGYITRAQTLIIALFLTISPDMVYFSRFLRHDIFMLFFTMLLLVALLYYFERGQLRYAIIAAIAAGGALCCKEEMPFILLIFITFFGYAIWKKRINLPPQWKNDLIIGLLIIFGILVALYSAFGMHPETLVGQNFQINSTGWYQAVDHWVSMSNEQRLGGPFYFYIPLYLLYEVPIFLLAILGTLQFMFEDFNLILAGKRLKNWLFKRRFELSINDLALTSQAQLRNPKIINHKSDLFFQLCIYWMILTMAFYAYVGEKVPWLIIHQLLPMSFVAVYKLNWQKAAFALIGCLFLILITWHVAFIPADINEPIVQVQNSEDLRQVMSIMDNSSQVVLASEDYWPLPWYYRGDRWDKITFYGQKQEIDLLTKNSPGVIILHDTESYNTIPGYNKTTYKLDYWFSYYDNQNRLLDYYFHRDGTMGSINLDVFTKQY
;
A
#
# COMPACT_ATOMS: atom_id res chain seq x y z
N MET A 1 -22.21 43.89 15.88
CA MET A 1 -20.95 43.29 16.36
C MET A 1 -21.18 42.15 17.35
N GLU A 2 -22.03 42.24 18.35
CA GLU A 2 -22.30 41.18 19.36
C GLU A 2 -22.79 39.85 18.75
N LYS A 3 -23.71 39.88 17.78
CA LYS A 3 -24.21 38.65 17.13
C LYS A 3 -23.10 37.91 16.36
N ALA A 4 -22.15 38.62 15.75
CA ALA A 4 -21.01 38.00 15.05
C ALA A 4 -20.00 37.40 16.05
N ALA A 5 -19.77 38.09 17.19
CA ALA A 5 -18.92 37.59 18.27
C ALA A 5 -19.53 36.34 18.96
N PHE A 6 -20.85 36.36 19.20
CA PHE A 6 -21.58 35.22 19.75
C PHE A 6 -21.61 34.02 18.81
N PHE A 7 -21.80 34.24 17.50
CA PHE A 7 -21.74 33.20 16.48
C PHE A 7 -20.32 32.63 16.34
N SER A 8 -19.30 33.49 16.39
CA SER A 8 -17.89 33.09 16.39
C SER A 8 -17.50 32.28 17.63
N SER A 9 -18.02 32.64 18.83
CA SER A 9 -17.76 31.91 20.07
C SER A 9 -18.46 30.53 20.09
N LYS A 10 -19.70 30.44 19.60
CA LYS A 10 -20.40 29.15 19.42
C LYS A 10 -19.72 28.25 18.39
N LEU A 11 -19.27 28.79 17.24
CA LEU A 11 -18.52 28.05 16.26
C LEU A 11 -17.22 27.50 16.85
N LYS A 12 -16.47 28.29 17.63
CA LYS A 12 -15.25 27.83 18.32
C LYS A 12 -15.52 26.74 19.35
N GLN A 13 -16.68 26.75 20.02
CA GLN A 13 -17.08 25.67 20.93
C GLN A 13 -17.52 24.39 20.22
N ILE A 14 -18.10 24.50 19.01
CA ILE A 14 -18.51 23.35 18.20
C ILE A 14 -17.32 22.69 17.51
N PHE A 15 -16.40 23.48 16.97
CA PHE A 15 -15.24 23.00 16.21
C PHE A 15 -13.96 22.99 17.06
N THR A 16 -13.93 22.18 18.14
CA THR A 16 -12.69 21.90 18.86
C THR A 16 -11.81 20.96 18.02
N PHE A 17 -10.49 21.01 18.23
CA PHE A 17 -9.54 20.14 17.53
C PHE A 17 -9.95 18.67 17.62
N GLU A 18 -10.31 18.20 18.80
CA GLU A 18 -10.67 16.80 19.05
C GLU A 18 -11.94 16.39 18.29
N ARG A 19 -12.95 17.28 18.21
CA ARG A 19 -14.18 17.02 17.46
C ARG A 19 -13.93 16.98 15.96
N VAL A 20 -13.14 17.91 15.43
CA VAL A 20 -12.78 17.90 14.00
C VAL A 20 -11.98 16.65 13.66
N PHE A 21 -11.03 16.27 14.51
CA PHE A 21 -10.26 15.04 14.32
C PHE A 21 -11.17 13.80 14.35
N LEU A 22 -12.12 13.75 15.31
CA LEU A 22 -13.11 12.65 15.38
C LEU A 22 -13.97 12.59 14.11
N LEU A 23 -14.41 13.73 13.59
CA LEU A 23 -15.18 13.77 12.33
C LEU A 23 -14.37 13.24 11.15
N ILE A 24 -13.09 13.60 11.05
CA ILE A 24 -12.17 13.05 10.03
C ILE A 24 -12.03 11.54 10.19
N PHE A 25 -11.89 11.04 11.42
CA PHE A 25 -11.79 9.61 11.69
C PHE A 25 -13.10 8.86 11.34
N LEU A 26 -14.27 9.44 11.68
CA LEU A 26 -15.56 8.87 11.27
C LEU A 26 -15.71 8.85 9.73
N LEU A 27 -15.26 9.90 9.05
CA LEU A 27 -15.23 9.92 7.59
C LEU A 27 -14.31 8.80 7.04
N ALA A 28 -13.14 8.55 7.67
CA ALA A 28 -12.25 7.46 7.29
C ALA A 28 -12.93 6.08 7.41
N ILE A 29 -13.73 5.88 8.47
CA ILE A 29 -14.54 4.66 8.64
C ILE A 29 -15.56 4.56 7.51
N ILE A 30 -16.33 5.62 7.25
CA ILE A 30 -17.36 5.61 6.20
C ILE A 30 -16.76 5.27 4.85
N LEU A 31 -15.69 5.95 4.43
CA LEU A 31 -15.10 5.74 3.10
C LEU A 31 -14.52 4.33 2.90
N ARG A 32 -14.14 3.63 3.97
CA ARG A 32 -13.54 2.29 3.85
C ARG A 32 -14.53 1.16 4.05
N PHE A 33 -15.54 1.37 4.91
CA PHE A 33 -16.50 0.32 5.26
C PHE A 33 -17.84 0.45 4.52
N TRP A 34 -18.06 1.54 3.77
CA TRP A 34 -19.28 1.69 2.98
C TRP A 34 -19.18 0.86 1.71
N HIS A 35 -20.00 -0.20 1.61
CA HIS A 35 -20.05 -1.16 0.49
C HIS A 35 -18.65 -1.59 -0.01
N PRO A 36 -17.83 -2.25 0.79
CA PRO A 36 -16.49 -2.68 0.35
C PRO A 36 -16.58 -3.73 -0.76
N ASP A 37 -17.68 -4.46 -0.89
CA ASP A 37 -18.00 -5.47 -1.88
C ASP A 37 -18.64 -4.92 -3.19
N LEU A 38 -18.60 -3.59 -3.38
CA LEU A 38 -19.23 -2.92 -4.52
C LEU A 38 -18.70 -3.41 -5.88
N LYS A 39 -17.38 -3.61 -5.98
CA LYS A 39 -16.70 -4.15 -7.16
C LYS A 39 -16.38 -5.64 -6.96
N LEU A 40 -16.37 -6.40 -8.05
CA LEU A 40 -15.81 -7.75 -8.05
C LEU A 40 -14.37 -7.74 -7.50
N PHE A 41 -13.92 -8.88 -7.00
CA PHE A 41 -12.53 -9.01 -6.57
C PHE A 41 -11.57 -8.71 -7.72
N HIS A 42 -10.48 -8.10 -7.39
CA HIS A 42 -9.29 -8.08 -8.24
C HIS A 42 -8.73 -9.51 -8.37
N HIS A 43 -8.02 -9.79 -9.44
CA HIS A 43 -7.35 -11.07 -9.66
C HIS A 43 -6.59 -11.56 -8.40
N ASP A 44 -5.71 -10.71 -7.84
CA ASP A 44 -4.93 -11.06 -6.65
C ASP A 44 -5.79 -11.23 -5.39
N GLU A 45 -6.86 -10.42 -5.22
CA GLU A 45 -7.76 -10.59 -4.06
C GLU A 45 -8.44 -11.95 -4.06
N ALA A 46 -8.84 -12.42 -5.24
CA ALA A 46 -9.47 -13.73 -5.39
C ALA A 46 -8.48 -14.85 -5.03
N ILE A 47 -7.23 -14.76 -5.47
CA ILE A 47 -6.16 -15.70 -5.12
C ILE A 47 -5.91 -15.70 -3.61
N HIS A 48 -5.70 -14.52 -3.01
CA HIS A 48 -5.44 -14.41 -1.56
C HIS A 48 -6.61 -14.92 -0.73
N SER A 49 -7.85 -14.61 -1.14
CA SER A 49 -9.06 -15.10 -0.46
C SER A 49 -9.21 -16.61 -0.59
N TRP A 50 -8.91 -17.18 -1.75
CA TRP A 50 -8.97 -18.61 -1.97
C TRP A 50 -7.92 -19.37 -1.14
N PHE A 51 -6.68 -18.87 -1.04
CA PHE A 51 -5.66 -19.45 -0.16
C PHE A 51 -6.07 -19.35 1.31
N SER A 52 -6.64 -18.22 1.74
CA SER A 52 -7.15 -18.05 3.10
C SER A 52 -8.32 -19.02 3.41
N PHE A 53 -9.18 -19.25 2.42
CA PHE A 53 -10.27 -20.25 2.53
C PHE A 53 -9.73 -21.68 2.60
N ASN A 54 -8.73 -22.01 1.78
CA ASN A 54 -8.06 -23.33 1.85
C ASN A 54 -7.36 -23.54 3.19
N LEU A 55 -6.69 -22.51 3.73
CA LEU A 55 -6.11 -22.57 5.07
C LEU A 55 -7.18 -22.92 6.12
N LEU A 56 -8.36 -22.26 6.06
CA LEU A 56 -9.47 -22.52 6.96
C LEU A 56 -10.01 -23.96 6.81
N THR A 57 -10.16 -24.46 5.59
CA THR A 57 -10.82 -25.75 5.31
C THR A 57 -9.88 -26.95 5.37
N LYS A 58 -8.62 -26.78 5.01
CA LYS A 58 -7.59 -27.82 4.99
C LYS A 58 -6.67 -27.80 6.22
N GLY A 59 -6.69 -26.74 7.02
CA GLY A 59 -5.97 -26.62 8.29
C GLY A 59 -4.49 -26.27 8.20
N SER A 60 -3.90 -26.17 7.00
CA SER A 60 -2.49 -25.81 6.84
C SER A 60 -2.24 -24.97 5.59
N TRP A 61 -1.20 -24.14 5.66
CA TRP A 61 -0.69 -23.33 4.54
C TRP A 61 0.84 -23.39 4.57
N ILE A 62 1.45 -23.63 3.42
CA ILE A 62 2.90 -23.63 3.26
C ILE A 62 3.28 -22.30 2.61
N TYR A 63 4.28 -21.63 3.17
CA TYR A 63 4.79 -20.39 2.64
C TYR A 63 5.33 -20.58 1.21
N ASP A 64 4.85 -19.73 0.30
CA ASP A 64 5.32 -19.62 -1.06
C ASP A 64 5.67 -18.14 -1.34
N PRO A 65 6.93 -17.83 -1.68
CA PRO A 65 7.38 -16.45 -1.94
C PRO A 65 6.59 -15.73 -3.03
N SER A 66 6.04 -16.47 -3.99
CA SER A 66 5.23 -15.90 -5.09
C SER A 66 3.98 -15.18 -4.59
N TYR A 67 3.52 -15.51 -3.38
CA TYR A 67 2.30 -14.98 -2.78
C TYR A 67 2.55 -14.16 -1.50
N HIS A 68 3.78 -13.72 -1.28
CA HIS A 68 4.22 -12.89 -0.15
C HIS A 68 4.06 -13.52 1.24
N GLY A 69 4.19 -12.69 2.29
CA GLY A 69 4.24 -13.16 3.67
C GLY A 69 2.94 -13.77 4.22
N PRO A 70 3.03 -14.57 5.28
CA PRO A 70 1.93 -15.37 5.82
C PRO A 70 0.84 -14.58 6.55
N PHE A 71 1.10 -13.37 7.01
CA PHE A 71 0.20 -12.62 7.89
C PHE A 71 -1.23 -12.51 7.33
N LEU A 72 -1.35 -12.08 6.07
CA LEU A 72 -2.64 -11.88 5.41
C LEU A 72 -3.53 -13.14 5.46
N TYR A 73 -2.94 -14.30 5.19
CA TYR A 73 -3.69 -15.56 5.09
C TYR A 73 -4.26 -15.99 6.43
N TYR A 74 -3.48 -15.89 7.52
CA TYR A 74 -3.95 -16.26 8.85
C TYR A 74 -5.04 -15.34 9.36
N VAL A 75 -4.87 -14.01 9.21
CA VAL A 75 -5.88 -13.07 9.71
C VAL A 75 -7.17 -13.13 8.88
N THR A 76 -7.07 -13.35 7.55
CA THR A 76 -8.24 -13.48 6.68
C THR A 76 -8.96 -14.82 6.93
N ALA A 77 -8.23 -15.93 7.09
CA ALA A 77 -8.83 -17.22 7.49
C ALA A 77 -9.54 -17.11 8.84
N GLY A 78 -8.96 -16.39 9.80
CA GLY A 78 -9.61 -16.09 11.09
C GLY A 78 -10.91 -15.30 10.91
N MET A 79 -10.94 -14.30 10.04
CA MET A 79 -12.18 -13.57 9.72
C MET A 79 -13.22 -14.47 9.06
N PHE A 80 -12.80 -15.32 8.13
CA PHE A 80 -13.70 -16.27 7.47
C PHE A 80 -14.29 -17.29 8.45
N SER A 81 -13.52 -17.72 9.46
CA SER A 81 -14.03 -18.63 10.51
C SER A 81 -15.10 -17.98 11.40
N LEU A 82 -15.03 -16.66 11.60
CA LEU A 82 -15.95 -15.92 12.47
C LEU A 82 -17.20 -15.44 11.75
N PHE A 83 -17.08 -15.00 10.50
CA PHE A 83 -18.12 -14.27 9.78
C PHE A 83 -18.51 -14.93 8.44
N GLY A 84 -17.91 -16.06 8.09
CA GLY A 84 -18.10 -16.71 6.79
C GLY A 84 -17.23 -16.12 5.68
N ALA A 85 -16.94 -16.92 4.66
CA ALA A 85 -16.09 -16.52 3.55
C ALA A 85 -16.90 -15.75 2.47
N SER A 86 -16.64 -14.46 2.34
CA SER A 86 -17.26 -13.58 1.32
C SER A 86 -16.34 -12.41 0.96
N ASP A 87 -16.63 -11.74 -0.16
CA ASP A 87 -15.91 -10.55 -0.61
C ASP A 87 -15.95 -9.44 0.44
N LEU A 88 -17.10 -9.24 1.06
CA LEU A 88 -17.28 -8.29 2.16
C LEU A 88 -16.31 -8.58 3.29
N VAL A 89 -16.32 -9.81 3.81
CA VAL A 89 -15.52 -10.21 4.99
C VAL A 89 -14.03 -10.14 4.70
N ALA A 90 -13.59 -10.53 3.51
CA ALA A 90 -12.20 -10.44 3.09
C ALA A 90 -11.66 -8.99 3.14
N ARG A 91 -12.49 -8.01 2.75
CA ARG A 91 -12.11 -6.59 2.69
C ARG A 91 -12.28 -5.84 4.02
N LEU A 92 -12.88 -6.44 5.07
CA LEU A 92 -13.01 -5.79 6.37
C LEU A 92 -11.67 -5.50 7.04
N LEU A 93 -10.70 -6.41 6.94
CA LEU A 93 -9.38 -6.22 7.57
C LEU A 93 -8.56 -5.11 6.88
N PRO A 94 -8.37 -5.10 5.55
CA PRO A 94 -7.70 -3.97 4.91
C PRO A 94 -8.40 -2.64 5.20
N ALA A 95 -9.75 -2.60 5.24
CA ALA A 95 -10.49 -1.41 5.64
C ALA A 95 -10.19 -0.96 7.08
N LEU A 96 -10.09 -1.90 8.02
CA LEU A 96 -9.72 -1.63 9.40
C LEU A 96 -8.30 -1.07 9.50
N PHE A 97 -7.31 -1.75 8.91
CA PHE A 97 -5.91 -1.35 8.98
C PHE A 97 -5.66 0.00 8.32
N GLY A 98 -6.29 0.26 7.17
CA GLY A 98 -6.23 1.57 6.51
C GLY A 98 -6.91 2.68 7.32
N THR A 99 -8.00 2.39 8.02
CA THR A 99 -8.68 3.33 8.92
C THR A 99 -7.82 3.67 10.14
N LEU A 100 -7.14 2.67 10.71
CA LEU A 100 -6.29 2.83 11.90
C LEU A 100 -5.02 3.67 11.63
N LEU A 101 -4.63 3.93 10.37
CA LEU A 101 -3.58 4.89 10.06
C LEU A 101 -3.91 6.30 10.59
N VAL A 102 -5.17 6.70 10.56
CA VAL A 102 -5.60 8.04 10.96
C VAL A 102 -5.36 8.31 12.46
N PRO A 103 -5.80 7.48 13.41
CA PRO A 103 -5.51 7.70 14.83
C PRO A 103 -4.03 7.63 15.18
N LEU A 104 -3.18 6.93 14.41
CA LEU A 104 -1.73 6.93 14.64
C LEU A 104 -1.11 8.32 14.48
N VAL A 105 -1.65 9.18 13.61
CA VAL A 105 -1.23 10.60 13.47
C VAL A 105 -1.47 11.38 14.76
N TYR A 106 -2.59 11.11 15.45
CA TYR A 106 -2.91 11.76 16.74
C TYR A 106 -1.87 11.42 17.83
N PHE A 107 -1.34 10.20 17.83
CA PHE A 107 -0.30 9.82 18.79
C PHE A 107 1.02 10.55 18.53
N ILE A 108 1.38 10.85 17.28
CA ILE A 108 2.55 11.70 16.95
C ILE A 108 2.34 13.13 17.47
N TYR A 109 1.14 13.67 17.29
CA TYR A 109 0.76 14.99 17.85
C TYR A 109 0.89 15.01 19.39
N ARG A 110 0.44 13.95 20.08
CA ARG A 110 0.52 13.85 21.54
C ARG A 110 1.95 13.90 22.08
N LEU A 111 2.93 13.54 21.29
CA LEU A 111 4.36 13.68 21.62
C LEU A 111 4.92 15.07 21.28
N GLY A 112 4.18 15.92 20.59
CA GLY A 112 4.60 17.28 20.22
C GLY A 112 5.49 17.36 18.98
N TYR A 113 5.54 16.32 18.14
CA TYR A 113 6.29 16.33 16.88
C TYR A 113 5.62 17.16 15.78
N ILE A 114 4.29 17.22 15.80
CA ILE A 114 3.46 17.98 14.86
C ILE A 114 2.42 18.84 15.60
N THR A 115 1.99 19.92 14.97
CA THR A 115 0.96 20.83 15.52
C THR A 115 -0.45 20.31 15.25
N ARG A 116 -1.47 20.91 15.91
CA ARG A 116 -2.90 20.59 15.67
C ARG A 116 -3.29 20.74 14.20
N ALA A 117 -2.89 21.84 13.56
CA ALA A 117 -3.21 22.08 12.15
C ALA A 117 -2.57 21.05 11.21
N GLN A 118 -1.29 20.73 11.45
CA GLN A 118 -0.60 19.66 10.69
C GLN A 118 -1.30 18.32 10.88
N THR A 119 -1.67 17.98 12.11
CA THR A 119 -2.39 16.73 12.43
C THR A 119 -3.70 16.60 11.66
N LEU A 120 -4.51 17.67 11.61
CA LEU A 120 -5.79 17.66 10.90
C LEU A 120 -5.60 17.49 9.39
N ILE A 121 -4.61 18.15 8.78
CA ILE A 121 -4.36 18.04 7.35
C ILE A 121 -3.80 16.66 6.99
N ILE A 122 -2.85 16.12 7.76
CA ILE A 122 -2.34 14.76 7.52
C ILE A 122 -3.46 13.73 7.68
N ALA A 123 -4.24 13.83 8.77
CA ALA A 123 -5.37 12.93 9.00
C ALA A 123 -6.39 13.01 7.85
N LEU A 124 -6.67 14.22 7.34
CA LEU A 124 -7.57 14.42 6.21
C LEU A 124 -7.00 13.82 4.92
N PHE A 125 -5.72 14.03 4.62
CA PHE A 125 -5.05 13.42 3.46
C PHE A 125 -5.12 11.90 3.51
N LEU A 126 -4.74 11.26 4.64
CA LEU A 126 -4.83 9.81 4.79
C LEU A 126 -6.27 9.29 4.72
N THR A 127 -7.26 10.13 5.06
CA THR A 127 -8.67 9.77 5.01
C THR A 127 -9.23 9.75 3.60
N ILE A 128 -8.92 10.77 2.78
CA ILE A 128 -9.56 11.03 1.47
C ILE A 128 -8.64 10.81 0.27
N SER A 129 -7.37 10.47 0.45
CA SER A 129 -6.46 10.14 -0.63
C SER A 129 -7.02 8.98 -1.47
N PRO A 130 -7.12 9.14 -2.81
CA PRO A 130 -7.59 8.10 -3.71
C PRO A 130 -6.87 6.77 -3.53
N ASP A 131 -5.53 6.78 -3.54
CA ASP A 131 -4.72 5.58 -3.36
C ASP A 131 -4.92 4.95 -1.97
N MET A 132 -4.94 5.76 -0.89
CA MET A 132 -5.15 5.25 0.46
C MET A 132 -6.54 4.63 0.64
N VAL A 133 -7.59 5.20 0.05
CA VAL A 133 -8.95 4.65 0.11
C VAL A 133 -9.05 3.40 -0.75
N TYR A 134 -8.59 3.45 -2.00
CA TYR A 134 -8.67 2.34 -2.94
C TYR A 134 -7.97 1.09 -2.38
N PHE A 135 -6.69 1.20 -1.98
CA PHE A 135 -5.94 0.06 -1.44
C PHE A 135 -6.32 -0.33 0.00
N SER A 136 -7.05 0.51 0.74
CA SER A 136 -7.71 0.09 1.99
C SER A 136 -8.97 -0.75 1.77
N ARG A 137 -9.50 -0.80 0.55
CA ARG A 137 -10.68 -1.58 0.17
C ARG A 137 -10.29 -2.79 -0.69
N PHE A 138 -9.05 -3.20 -0.62
CA PHE A 138 -8.39 -4.17 -1.48
C PHE A 138 -7.63 -5.17 -0.61
N LEU A 139 -7.92 -6.47 -0.72
CA LEU A 139 -7.27 -7.50 0.08
C LEU A 139 -5.86 -7.77 -0.46
N ARG A 140 -4.89 -7.01 0.03
CA ARG A 140 -3.48 -7.16 -0.33
C ARG A 140 -2.57 -6.83 0.86
N HIS A 141 -1.36 -7.33 0.82
CA HIS A 141 -0.36 -7.21 1.90
C HIS A 141 0.06 -5.75 2.19
N ASP A 142 -0.04 -4.86 1.19
CA ASP A 142 0.50 -3.51 1.23
C ASP A 142 -0.10 -2.66 2.35
N ILE A 143 -1.41 -2.67 2.53
CA ILE A 143 -2.07 -1.86 3.57
C ILE A 143 -1.74 -2.35 4.98
N PHE A 144 -1.55 -3.65 5.18
CA PHE A 144 -1.12 -4.23 6.45
C PHE A 144 0.31 -3.82 6.77
N MET A 145 1.23 -3.96 5.80
CA MET A 145 2.62 -3.51 5.94
C MET A 145 2.70 -2.01 6.24
N LEU A 146 1.91 -1.18 5.55
CA LEU A 146 1.85 0.26 5.76
C LEU A 146 1.42 0.62 7.18
N PHE A 147 0.37 -0.05 7.70
CA PHE A 147 -0.09 0.13 9.08
C PHE A 147 1.00 -0.25 10.09
N PHE A 148 1.62 -1.42 9.93
CA PHE A 148 2.69 -1.84 10.82
C PHE A 148 3.91 -0.92 10.74
N THR A 149 4.25 -0.41 9.57
CA THR A 149 5.32 0.60 9.40
C THR A 149 5.00 1.88 10.19
N MET A 150 3.77 2.38 10.09
CA MET A 150 3.34 3.55 10.84
C MET A 150 3.26 3.28 12.35
N LEU A 151 2.80 2.11 12.76
CA LEU A 151 2.76 1.68 14.16
C LEU A 151 4.18 1.56 14.75
N LEU A 152 5.12 0.98 13.99
CA LEU A 152 6.54 0.90 14.35
C LEU A 152 7.12 2.29 14.58
N LEU A 153 6.90 3.22 13.65
CA LEU A 153 7.35 4.61 13.80
C LEU A 153 6.80 5.23 15.10
N VAL A 154 5.50 5.17 15.32
CA VAL A 154 4.85 5.72 16.52
C VAL A 154 5.41 5.08 17.78
N ALA A 155 5.54 3.75 17.81
CA ALA A 155 6.07 3.03 18.97
C ALA A 155 7.52 3.40 19.28
N LEU A 156 8.38 3.55 18.26
CA LEU A 156 9.77 4.00 18.43
C LEU A 156 9.82 5.44 18.97
N LEU A 157 9.01 6.36 18.45
CA LEU A 157 8.94 7.73 18.96
C LEU A 157 8.52 7.76 20.45
N TYR A 158 7.50 6.96 20.83
CA TYR A 158 7.11 6.80 22.24
C TYR A 158 8.21 6.16 23.09
N TYR A 159 8.92 5.18 22.55
CA TYR A 159 10.03 4.52 23.25
C TYR A 159 11.15 5.50 23.57
N PHE A 160 11.58 6.30 22.60
CA PHE A 160 12.62 7.31 22.82
C PHE A 160 12.19 8.41 23.81
N GLU A 161 10.92 8.76 23.84
CA GLU A 161 10.40 9.82 24.71
C GLU A 161 10.06 9.33 26.13
N ARG A 162 9.62 8.09 26.28
CA ARG A 162 9.11 7.57 27.57
C ARG A 162 10.01 6.51 28.19
N GLY A 163 10.86 5.85 27.43
CA GLY A 163 11.77 4.82 27.90
C GLY A 163 11.09 3.58 28.49
N GLN A 164 9.86 3.24 28.07
CA GLN A 164 9.08 2.16 28.69
C GLN A 164 9.08 0.92 27.77
N LEU A 165 9.34 -0.25 28.36
CA LEU A 165 9.39 -1.55 27.67
C LEU A 165 8.15 -1.82 26.80
N ARG A 166 6.95 -1.42 27.23
CA ARG A 166 5.72 -1.62 26.44
C ARG A 166 5.82 -1.05 25.02
N TYR A 167 6.50 0.07 24.84
CA TYR A 167 6.66 0.65 23.50
C TYR A 167 7.70 -0.09 22.67
N ALA A 168 8.73 -0.67 23.29
CA ALA A 168 9.64 -1.58 22.62
C ALA A 168 8.95 -2.87 22.17
N ILE A 169 8.03 -3.41 23.01
CA ILE A 169 7.20 -4.57 22.66
C ILE A 169 6.27 -4.24 21.48
N ILE A 170 5.58 -3.08 21.50
CA ILE A 170 4.72 -2.66 20.39
C ILE A 170 5.54 -2.48 19.10
N ALA A 171 6.74 -1.89 19.19
CA ALA A 171 7.64 -1.73 18.06
C ALA A 171 8.08 -3.10 17.49
N ALA A 172 8.39 -4.06 18.37
CA ALA A 172 8.76 -5.41 17.98
C ALA A 172 7.61 -6.17 17.30
N ILE A 173 6.39 -6.07 17.84
CA ILE A 173 5.18 -6.66 17.23
C ILE A 173 4.92 -6.02 15.85
N ALA A 174 5.06 -4.70 15.75
CA ALA A 174 4.87 -4.00 14.49
C ALA A 174 5.94 -4.39 13.44
N ALA A 175 7.21 -4.50 13.84
CA ALA A 175 8.29 -4.93 12.96
C ALA A 175 8.09 -6.40 12.52
N GLY A 176 7.78 -7.30 13.45
CA GLY A 176 7.52 -8.72 13.16
C GLY A 176 6.29 -8.90 12.27
N GLY A 177 5.20 -8.18 12.55
CA GLY A 177 3.99 -8.19 11.71
C GLY A 177 4.26 -7.69 10.29
N ALA A 178 5.01 -6.60 10.14
CA ALA A 178 5.39 -6.06 8.84
C ALA A 178 6.29 -7.01 8.03
N LEU A 179 7.26 -7.67 8.68
CA LEU A 179 8.13 -8.69 8.07
C LEU A 179 7.35 -9.93 7.63
N CYS A 180 6.18 -10.19 8.23
CA CYS A 180 5.28 -11.25 7.80
C CYS A 180 4.28 -10.80 6.72
N CYS A 181 4.36 -9.56 6.24
CA CYS A 181 3.53 -9.05 5.15
C CYS A 181 4.25 -9.12 3.80
N LYS A 182 5.40 -8.46 3.67
CA LYS A 182 6.11 -8.35 2.37
C LYS A 182 7.62 -8.30 2.52
N GLU A 183 8.28 -8.74 1.49
CA GLU A 183 9.73 -8.88 1.38
C GLU A 183 10.47 -7.52 1.28
N GLU A 184 9.76 -6.43 0.99
CA GLU A 184 10.35 -5.08 0.97
C GLU A 184 10.54 -4.47 2.37
N MET A 185 9.93 -5.05 3.41
CA MET A 185 10.01 -4.51 4.77
C MET A 185 11.45 -4.37 5.32
N PRO A 186 12.41 -5.27 5.04
CA PRO A 186 13.81 -5.08 5.43
C PRO A 186 14.40 -3.76 4.94
N PHE A 187 14.01 -3.29 3.75
CA PHE A 187 14.46 -1.99 3.25
C PHE A 187 13.89 -0.82 4.08
N ILE A 188 12.62 -0.87 4.44
CA ILE A 188 12.00 0.15 5.32
C ILE A 188 12.66 0.14 6.71
N LEU A 189 12.94 -1.05 7.26
CA LEU A 189 13.69 -1.16 8.52
C LEU A 189 15.08 -0.53 8.40
N LEU A 190 15.78 -0.74 7.29
CA LEU A 190 17.09 -0.15 7.05
C LEU A 190 17.03 1.38 7.03
N ILE A 191 15.99 1.98 6.45
CA ILE A 191 15.77 3.44 6.48
C ILE A 191 15.66 3.93 7.93
N PHE A 192 14.86 3.26 8.77
CA PHE A 192 14.68 3.65 10.16
C PHE A 192 15.95 3.42 11.00
N ILE A 193 16.60 2.28 10.83
CA ILE A 193 17.85 1.93 11.54
C ILE A 193 18.94 2.96 11.20
N THR A 194 19.13 3.30 9.94
CA THR A 194 20.17 4.24 9.52
C THR A 194 19.88 5.65 10.01
N PHE A 195 18.63 6.12 9.92
CA PHE A 195 18.26 7.44 10.41
C PHE A 195 18.38 7.55 11.94
N PHE A 196 17.76 6.63 12.68
CA PHE A 196 17.81 6.67 14.15
C PHE A 196 19.20 6.37 14.67
N GLY A 197 19.97 5.48 14.05
CA GLY A 197 21.37 5.24 14.35
C GLY A 197 22.22 6.52 14.21
N TYR A 198 22.03 7.26 13.11
CA TYR A 198 22.66 8.55 12.91
C TYR A 198 22.24 9.58 13.98
N ALA A 199 20.94 9.66 14.30
CA ALA A 199 20.42 10.59 15.30
C ALA A 199 20.95 10.28 16.73
N ILE A 200 21.09 9.00 17.08
CA ILE A 200 21.70 8.55 18.35
C ILE A 200 23.18 8.88 18.35
N TRP A 201 23.91 8.55 17.28
CA TRP A 201 25.33 8.87 17.16
C TRP A 201 25.61 10.38 17.32
N LYS A 202 24.76 11.21 16.75
CA LYS A 202 24.84 12.68 16.90
C LYS A 202 24.27 13.19 18.22
N LYS A 203 23.86 12.31 19.13
CA LYS A 203 23.26 12.64 20.44
C LYS A 203 22.00 13.53 20.33
N ARG A 204 21.25 13.40 19.22
CA ARG A 204 19.95 14.08 19.01
C ARG A 204 18.80 13.29 19.64
N ILE A 205 18.99 11.99 19.84
CA ILE A 205 18.11 11.07 20.57
C ILE A 205 18.93 10.38 21.64
N ASN A 206 18.36 10.29 22.85
CA ASN A 206 18.95 9.54 23.96
C ASN A 206 18.25 8.18 24.07
N LEU A 207 19.06 7.13 24.20
CA LEU A 207 18.52 5.79 24.47
C LEU A 207 18.19 5.66 25.96
N PRO A 208 17.05 5.01 26.31
CA PRO A 208 16.76 4.65 27.70
C PRO A 208 17.87 3.78 28.31
N PRO A 209 18.12 3.85 29.63
CA PRO A 209 19.19 3.07 30.26
C PRO A 209 19.10 1.56 30.00
N GLN A 210 17.89 1.02 29.94
CA GLN A 210 17.60 -0.41 29.74
C GLN A 210 17.54 -0.85 28.27
N TRP A 211 17.88 0.00 27.31
CA TRP A 211 17.69 -0.25 25.87
C TRP A 211 18.24 -1.58 25.36
N LYS A 212 19.34 -2.08 25.96
CA LYS A 212 19.94 -3.35 25.56
C LYS A 212 19.03 -4.54 25.87
N ASN A 213 18.45 -4.56 27.07
CA ASN A 213 17.51 -5.61 27.48
C ASN A 213 16.21 -5.52 26.67
N ASP A 214 15.71 -4.28 26.45
CA ASP A 214 14.49 -4.05 25.67
C ASP A 214 14.69 -4.48 24.21
N LEU A 215 15.90 -4.28 23.64
CA LEU A 215 16.26 -4.74 22.30
C LEU A 215 16.26 -6.28 22.22
N ILE A 216 16.87 -6.97 23.22
CA ILE A 216 16.88 -8.44 23.24
C ILE A 216 15.45 -8.98 23.31
N ILE A 217 14.60 -8.43 24.18
CA ILE A 217 13.19 -8.81 24.28
C ILE A 217 12.49 -8.56 22.94
N GLY A 218 12.73 -7.41 22.31
CA GLY A 218 12.16 -7.08 21.01
C GLY A 218 12.57 -8.06 19.92
N LEU A 219 13.85 -8.42 19.84
CA LEU A 219 14.35 -9.41 18.87
C LEU A 219 13.76 -10.80 19.10
N LEU A 220 13.58 -11.22 20.36
CA LEU A 220 12.93 -12.50 20.70
C LEU A 220 11.45 -12.49 20.26
N ILE A 221 10.74 -11.37 20.43
CA ILE A 221 9.35 -11.23 19.97
C ILE A 221 9.29 -11.31 18.44
N ILE A 222 10.13 -10.55 17.72
CA ILE A 222 10.20 -10.60 16.26
C ILE A 222 10.47 -12.03 15.79
N PHE A 223 11.49 -12.67 16.36
CA PHE A 223 11.85 -14.05 16.03
C PHE A 223 10.69 -15.01 16.29
N GLY A 224 10.02 -14.91 17.46
CA GLY A 224 8.87 -15.72 17.80
C GLY A 224 7.71 -15.57 16.80
N ILE A 225 7.41 -14.33 16.35
CA ILE A 225 6.38 -14.05 15.33
C ILE A 225 6.76 -14.70 13.99
N LEU A 226 8.02 -14.51 13.54
CA LEU A 226 8.50 -15.08 12.29
C LEU A 226 8.44 -16.62 12.33
N VAL A 227 8.95 -17.23 13.40
CA VAL A 227 8.91 -18.69 13.57
C VAL A 227 7.47 -19.17 13.55
N ALA A 228 6.57 -18.57 14.33
CA ALA A 228 5.18 -19.01 14.41
C ALA A 228 4.48 -18.95 13.05
N LEU A 229 4.57 -17.83 12.34
CA LEU A 229 3.79 -17.64 11.11
C LEU A 229 4.42 -18.34 9.90
N TYR A 230 5.74 -18.29 9.71
CA TYR A 230 6.40 -18.93 8.56
C TYR A 230 6.46 -20.46 8.68
N SER A 231 6.46 -21.01 9.89
CA SER A 231 6.40 -22.48 10.09
C SER A 231 4.98 -23.02 10.21
N ALA A 232 3.95 -22.22 9.96
CA ALA A 232 2.56 -22.59 10.20
C ALA A 232 2.35 -23.13 11.64
N PHE A 233 2.81 -22.35 12.63
CA PHE A 233 2.79 -22.72 14.06
C PHE A 233 3.49 -24.07 14.36
N GLY A 234 4.57 -24.36 13.62
CA GLY A 234 5.39 -25.55 13.79
C GLY A 234 4.95 -26.75 12.96
N MET A 235 3.90 -26.64 12.15
CA MET A 235 3.47 -27.72 11.24
C MET A 235 4.42 -27.90 10.04
N HIS A 236 5.09 -26.83 9.62
CA HIS A 236 6.01 -26.80 8.48
C HIS A 236 7.37 -26.20 8.86
N PRO A 237 8.15 -26.87 9.74
CA PRO A 237 9.46 -26.37 10.18
C PRO A 237 10.48 -26.30 9.04
N GLU A 238 10.30 -27.09 7.99
CA GLU A 238 11.13 -27.08 6.77
C GLU A 238 11.19 -25.71 6.09
N THR A 239 10.18 -24.89 6.24
CA THR A 239 10.19 -23.50 5.73
C THR A 239 11.29 -22.66 6.37
N LEU A 240 11.64 -22.93 7.62
CA LEU A 240 12.66 -22.18 8.36
C LEU A 240 14.06 -22.77 8.19
N VAL A 241 14.19 -24.10 8.27
CA VAL A 241 15.49 -24.78 8.30
C VAL A 241 15.87 -25.41 6.96
N GLY A 242 14.94 -25.42 6.01
CA GLY A 242 15.10 -26.08 4.71
C GLY A 242 14.84 -27.57 4.73
N GLN A 243 14.47 -28.11 3.57
CA GLN A 243 14.34 -29.54 3.38
C GLN A 243 15.72 -30.19 3.51
N ASN A 244 15.83 -31.21 4.33
CA ASN A 244 17.11 -31.86 4.64
C ASN A 244 18.20 -30.89 5.14
N PHE A 245 17.83 -29.81 5.82
CA PHE A 245 18.73 -28.73 6.29
C PHE A 245 19.49 -28.01 5.17
N GLN A 246 18.96 -27.99 3.95
CA GLN A 246 19.54 -27.26 2.84
C GLN A 246 19.09 -25.80 2.85
N ILE A 247 20.02 -24.87 2.92
CA ILE A 247 19.76 -23.43 2.99
C ILE A 247 18.95 -22.92 1.79
N ASN A 248 19.20 -23.43 0.60
CA ASN A 248 18.51 -23.03 -0.63
C ASN A 248 17.02 -23.43 -0.67
N SER A 249 16.58 -24.32 0.19
CA SER A 249 15.17 -24.71 0.34
C SER A 249 14.48 -24.03 1.53
N THR A 250 15.15 -23.10 2.23
CA THR A 250 14.52 -22.28 3.26
C THR A 250 13.65 -21.20 2.66
N GLY A 251 12.52 -20.88 3.29
CA GLY A 251 11.60 -19.86 2.80
C GLY A 251 12.26 -18.47 2.63
N TRP A 252 13.16 -18.09 3.54
CA TRP A 252 13.87 -16.81 3.43
C TRP A 252 14.85 -16.77 2.23
N TYR A 253 15.54 -17.88 1.92
CA TYR A 253 16.39 -17.96 0.74
C TYR A 253 15.55 -17.88 -0.54
N GLN A 254 14.48 -18.68 -0.61
CA GLN A 254 13.55 -18.68 -1.73
C GLN A 254 12.89 -17.32 -1.93
N ALA A 255 12.56 -16.59 -0.84
CA ALA A 255 12.04 -15.23 -0.93
C ALA A 255 13.03 -14.25 -1.56
N VAL A 256 14.30 -14.30 -1.15
CA VAL A 256 15.35 -13.45 -1.74
C VAL A 256 15.60 -13.82 -3.20
N ASP A 257 15.70 -15.11 -3.50
CA ASP A 257 15.93 -15.61 -4.86
C ASP A 257 14.77 -15.23 -5.80
N HIS A 258 13.53 -15.44 -5.37
CA HIS A 258 12.34 -15.03 -6.10
C HIS A 258 12.32 -13.52 -6.35
N TRP A 259 12.58 -12.70 -5.33
CA TRP A 259 12.59 -11.25 -5.45
C TRP A 259 13.68 -10.74 -6.40
N VAL A 260 14.88 -11.33 -6.37
CA VAL A 260 15.97 -11.01 -7.30
C VAL A 260 15.61 -11.42 -8.72
N SER A 261 15.03 -12.61 -8.91
CA SER A 261 14.56 -13.09 -10.21
C SER A 261 13.50 -12.17 -10.81
N MET A 262 12.46 -11.83 -10.04
CA MET A 262 11.40 -10.91 -10.46
C MET A 262 11.92 -9.51 -10.81
N SER A 263 12.96 -9.02 -10.10
CA SER A 263 13.61 -7.76 -10.42
C SER A 263 14.33 -7.79 -11.78
N ASN A 264 14.83 -8.95 -12.20
CA ASN A 264 15.56 -9.14 -13.46
C ASN A 264 14.64 -9.43 -14.66
N GLU A 265 13.52 -10.11 -14.45
CA GLU A 265 12.63 -10.55 -15.52
C GLU A 265 11.73 -9.45 -16.08
N GLN A 266 11.64 -8.28 -15.45
CA GLN A 266 10.82 -7.13 -15.86
C GLN A 266 9.36 -7.49 -16.22
N ARG A 267 8.77 -8.45 -15.51
CA ARG A 267 7.42 -8.98 -15.79
C ARG A 267 6.37 -7.87 -15.91
N LEU A 268 6.41 -6.86 -15.04
CA LEU A 268 5.58 -5.66 -15.07
C LEU A 268 6.49 -4.42 -15.11
N GLY A 269 7.36 -4.37 -16.11
CA GLY A 269 8.35 -3.30 -16.28
C GLY A 269 7.70 -1.95 -16.56
N GLY A 270 8.43 -0.89 -16.22
CA GLY A 270 8.01 0.49 -16.51
C GLY A 270 9.16 1.46 -16.29
N PRO A 271 8.99 2.72 -16.69
CA PRO A 271 10.03 3.73 -16.53
C PRO A 271 10.32 4.01 -15.04
N PHE A 272 11.54 4.47 -14.74
CA PHE A 272 11.92 4.83 -13.36
C PHE A 272 11.01 5.90 -12.73
N TYR A 273 10.36 6.72 -13.57
CA TYR A 273 9.42 7.76 -13.16
C TYR A 273 7.96 7.30 -13.09
N PHE A 274 7.68 6.00 -13.13
CA PHE A 274 6.33 5.40 -13.17
C PHE A 274 5.35 5.99 -12.15
N TYR A 275 5.81 6.28 -10.93
CA TYR A 275 4.95 6.84 -9.87
C TYR A 275 4.65 8.33 -10.01
N ILE A 276 5.46 9.10 -10.77
CA ILE A 276 5.22 10.55 -10.94
C ILE A 276 3.89 10.82 -11.66
N PRO A 277 3.57 10.18 -12.80
CA PRO A 277 2.24 10.28 -13.40
C PRO A 277 1.10 9.91 -12.44
N LEU A 278 1.25 8.86 -11.62
CA LEU A 278 0.23 8.46 -10.65
C LEU A 278 -0.01 9.54 -9.60
N TYR A 279 1.04 10.16 -9.05
CA TYR A 279 0.88 11.31 -8.14
C TYR A 279 0.16 12.48 -8.82
N LEU A 280 0.47 12.76 -10.07
CA LEU A 280 -0.16 13.84 -10.82
C LEU A 280 -1.60 13.51 -11.21
N LEU A 281 -1.98 12.24 -11.32
CA LEU A 281 -3.35 11.81 -11.61
C LEU A 281 -4.23 11.78 -10.36
N TYR A 282 -3.68 11.33 -9.23
CA TYR A 282 -4.48 10.99 -8.05
C TYR A 282 -4.18 11.86 -6.83
N GLU A 283 -2.93 12.30 -6.63
CA GLU A 283 -2.45 12.86 -5.37
C GLU A 283 -1.82 14.27 -5.52
N VAL A 284 -2.24 15.03 -6.54
CA VAL A 284 -1.66 16.36 -6.88
C VAL A 284 -1.43 17.27 -5.67
N PRO A 285 -2.41 17.47 -4.77
CA PRO A 285 -2.22 18.42 -3.67
C PRO A 285 -1.14 17.94 -2.68
N ILE A 286 -1.10 16.66 -2.39
CA ILE A 286 -0.13 16.06 -1.47
C ILE A 286 1.25 16.11 -2.08
N PHE A 287 1.38 15.72 -3.35
CA PHE A 287 2.64 15.70 -4.08
C PHE A 287 3.27 17.08 -4.22
N LEU A 288 2.49 18.07 -4.66
CA LEU A 288 3.00 19.45 -4.81
C LEU A 288 3.41 20.06 -3.46
N LEU A 289 2.62 19.86 -2.40
CA LEU A 289 2.98 20.33 -1.07
C LEU A 289 4.22 19.62 -0.52
N ALA A 290 4.41 18.33 -0.80
CA ALA A 290 5.59 17.58 -0.40
C ALA A 290 6.85 18.06 -1.14
N ILE A 291 6.75 18.34 -2.45
CA ILE A 291 7.85 18.98 -3.20
C ILE A 291 8.20 20.32 -2.57
N LEU A 292 7.21 21.17 -2.31
CA LEU A 292 7.44 22.48 -1.69
C LEU A 292 8.06 22.33 -0.29
N GLY A 293 7.59 21.38 0.52
CA GLY A 293 8.17 21.08 1.83
C GLY A 293 9.62 20.63 1.74
N THR A 294 9.93 19.77 0.78
CA THR A 294 11.30 19.28 0.53
C THR A 294 12.23 20.43 0.09
N LEU A 295 11.78 21.27 -0.85
CA LEU A 295 12.54 22.43 -1.31
C LEU A 295 12.79 23.42 -0.16
N GLN A 296 11.80 23.71 0.66
CA GLN A 296 11.98 24.56 1.83
C GLN A 296 13.01 23.99 2.81
N PHE A 297 12.97 22.67 3.07
CA PHE A 297 13.97 22.02 3.90
C PHE A 297 15.37 22.12 3.29
N MET A 298 15.53 21.84 2.00
CA MET A 298 16.83 21.86 1.32
C MET A 298 17.48 23.25 1.29
N PHE A 299 16.70 24.29 1.03
CA PHE A 299 17.22 25.64 0.86
C PHE A 299 17.31 26.43 2.17
N GLU A 300 16.36 26.27 3.07
CA GLU A 300 16.30 27.07 4.29
C GLU A 300 17.00 26.41 5.48
N ASP A 301 16.89 25.10 5.65
CA ASP A 301 17.37 24.39 6.83
C ASP A 301 18.64 23.58 6.58
N PHE A 302 18.80 22.97 5.42
CA PHE A 302 19.99 22.18 5.08
C PHE A 302 21.09 23.00 4.43
N ASN A 303 20.77 24.21 3.94
CA ASN A 303 21.69 25.10 3.23
C ASN A 303 22.54 24.37 2.17
N LEU A 304 21.87 23.81 1.17
CA LEU A 304 22.45 22.96 0.13
C LEU A 304 23.67 23.59 -0.55
N ILE A 305 23.67 24.94 -0.68
CA ILE A 305 24.77 25.71 -1.28
C ILE A 305 26.06 25.55 -0.45
N LEU A 306 25.94 25.58 0.87
CA LEU A 306 27.08 25.39 1.79
C LEU A 306 27.55 23.95 1.81
N ALA A 307 26.62 22.98 1.79
CA ALA A 307 26.94 21.56 1.71
C ALA A 307 27.64 21.22 0.38
N GLY A 308 27.16 21.74 -0.73
CA GLY A 308 27.79 21.57 -2.05
C GLY A 308 29.19 22.16 -2.14
N LYS A 309 29.44 23.34 -1.54
CA LYS A 309 30.78 23.92 -1.43
C LYS A 309 31.72 23.05 -0.58
N ARG A 310 31.25 22.51 0.56
CA ARG A 310 32.01 21.59 1.41
C ARG A 310 32.36 20.29 0.69
N LEU A 311 31.39 19.69 0.00
CA LEU A 311 31.61 18.47 -0.78
C LEU A 311 32.59 18.71 -1.93
N LYS A 312 32.44 19.81 -2.68
CA LYS A 312 33.38 20.19 -3.74
C LYS A 312 34.80 20.35 -3.20
N ASN A 313 34.97 21.04 -2.07
CA ASN A 313 36.28 21.24 -1.45
C ASN A 313 36.89 19.93 -0.93
N TRP A 314 36.06 18.99 -0.40
CA TRP A 314 36.50 17.67 0.01
C TRP A 314 36.94 16.80 -1.17
N LEU A 315 36.15 16.76 -2.26
CA LEU A 315 36.44 15.99 -3.45
C LEU A 315 37.71 16.45 -4.18
N PHE A 316 37.97 17.75 -4.21
CA PHE A 316 39.11 18.32 -4.95
C PHE A 316 40.34 18.56 -4.10
N LYS A 317 40.41 18.05 -2.83
CA LYS A 317 41.58 18.15 -1.93
C LYS A 317 42.25 19.53 -1.88
N ARG A 318 41.54 20.60 -2.11
CA ARG A 318 42.08 21.93 -1.88
C ARG A 318 42.15 22.16 -0.37
N ARG A 319 43.33 22.37 0.18
CA ARG A 319 43.57 22.88 1.56
C ARG A 319 42.77 24.18 1.67
N PHE A 320 41.72 24.10 2.48
CA PHE A 320 40.88 25.26 2.77
C PHE A 320 41.39 25.86 4.07
N GLU A 321 42.04 26.99 4.00
CA GLU A 321 42.13 27.90 5.12
C GLU A 321 40.71 28.48 5.32
N LEU A 322 40.01 27.96 6.33
CA LEU A 322 38.76 28.55 6.81
C LEU A 322 39.10 29.97 7.31
N SER A 323 38.71 30.97 6.53
CA SER A 323 38.77 32.35 6.97
C SER A 323 37.90 32.47 8.23
N ILE A 324 38.45 33.03 9.29
CA ILE A 324 37.78 33.33 10.58
C ILE A 324 36.46 34.14 10.31
N ASN A 325 36.41 34.88 9.22
CA ASN A 325 35.21 35.62 8.76
C ASN A 325 34.05 34.70 8.36
N ASP A 326 34.29 33.51 7.81
CA ASP A 326 33.20 32.60 7.43
C ASP A 326 32.59 31.91 8.66
N LEU A 327 33.35 31.72 9.71
CA LEU A 327 32.88 31.25 11.02
C LEU A 327 32.09 32.34 11.77
N ALA A 328 32.50 33.61 11.64
CA ALA A 328 31.79 34.74 12.23
C ALA A 328 30.43 35.02 11.56
N LEU A 329 30.33 34.85 10.24
CA LEU A 329 29.08 35.03 9.51
C LEU A 329 28.05 33.92 9.85
N THR A 330 28.50 32.67 10.07
CA THR A 330 27.62 31.58 10.51
C THR A 330 27.14 31.76 11.95
N SER A 331 28.00 32.27 12.84
CA SER A 331 27.62 32.55 14.23
C SER A 331 26.70 33.77 14.35
N GLN A 332 26.89 34.81 13.55
CA GLN A 332 26.01 36.01 13.55
C GLN A 332 24.63 35.74 12.91
N ALA A 333 24.54 34.85 11.92
CA ALA A 333 23.26 34.43 11.35
C ALA A 333 22.44 33.59 12.34
N GLN A 334 23.10 32.81 13.19
CA GLN A 334 22.44 32.04 14.27
C GLN A 334 22.04 32.92 15.47
N LEU A 335 22.76 34.02 15.72
CA LEU A 335 22.48 34.94 16.84
C LEU A 335 21.35 35.94 16.56
N ARG A 336 20.91 36.12 15.30
CA ARG A 336 19.90 37.15 14.92
C ARG A 336 18.45 36.73 15.12
N ASN A 337 18.12 35.47 15.39
CA ASN A 337 16.78 35.04 15.82
C ASN A 337 16.86 33.76 16.62
N PRO A 338 16.75 33.78 17.95
CA PRO A 338 16.44 32.60 18.73
C PRO A 338 14.94 32.31 18.59
N LYS A 339 14.46 31.91 17.39
CA LYS A 339 13.29 31.06 17.34
C LYS A 339 13.70 29.81 18.10
N ILE A 340 13.01 29.53 19.18
CA ILE A 340 13.06 28.24 19.86
C ILE A 340 12.81 27.19 18.78
N ILE A 341 13.89 26.65 18.23
CA ILE A 341 13.85 25.57 17.24
C ILE A 341 13.23 24.42 17.99
N ASN A 342 12.04 24.01 17.61
CA ASN A 342 11.39 22.85 18.20
C ASN A 342 12.16 21.62 17.69
N HIS A 343 13.25 21.28 18.37
CA HIS A 343 14.24 20.28 17.99
C HIS A 343 13.61 18.92 17.63
N LYS A 344 12.46 18.61 18.25
CA LYS A 344 11.72 17.37 18.00
C LYS A 344 11.01 17.40 16.63
N SER A 345 10.32 18.49 16.34
CA SER A 345 9.61 18.67 15.06
C SER A 345 10.58 18.63 13.89
N ASP A 346 11.74 19.30 14.00
CA ASP A 346 12.75 19.32 12.96
C ASP A 346 13.33 17.94 12.70
N LEU A 347 13.63 17.18 13.75
CA LEU A 347 14.13 15.81 13.63
C LEU A 347 13.10 14.88 12.97
N PHE A 348 11.83 15.04 13.33
CA PHE A 348 10.74 14.25 12.77
C PHE A 348 10.56 14.52 11.27
N PHE A 349 10.55 15.78 10.84
CA PHE A 349 10.44 16.11 9.42
C PHE A 349 11.70 15.72 8.63
N GLN A 350 12.90 15.77 9.24
CA GLN A 350 14.10 15.20 8.62
C GLN A 350 13.95 13.70 8.37
N LEU A 351 13.39 12.94 9.32
CA LEU A 351 13.07 11.53 9.12
C LEU A 351 12.07 11.34 7.98
N CYS A 352 10.98 12.10 7.97
CA CYS A 352 9.95 11.97 6.93
C CYS A 352 10.48 12.28 5.52
N ILE A 353 11.31 13.31 5.37
CA ILE A 353 11.95 13.66 4.10
C ILE A 353 12.96 12.57 3.68
N TYR A 354 13.79 12.10 4.61
CA TYR A 354 14.73 11.01 4.37
C TYR A 354 14.01 9.73 3.94
N TRP A 355 12.97 9.35 4.67
CA TRP A 355 12.14 8.19 4.36
C TRP A 355 11.46 8.34 3.00
N MET A 356 10.82 9.47 2.71
CA MET A 356 10.17 9.74 1.43
C MET A 356 11.16 9.61 0.25
N ILE A 357 12.31 10.28 0.33
CA ILE A 357 13.30 10.27 -0.76
C ILE A 357 13.83 8.85 -1.00
N LEU A 358 14.16 8.12 0.06
CA LEU A 358 14.69 6.76 -0.10
C LEU A 358 13.65 5.77 -0.62
N THR A 359 12.39 5.85 -0.17
CA THR A 359 11.32 5.00 -0.72
C THR A 359 11.03 5.33 -2.17
N MET A 360 10.98 6.61 -2.54
CA MET A 360 10.83 7.01 -3.95
C MET A 360 11.99 6.49 -4.82
N ALA A 361 13.23 6.63 -4.36
CA ALA A 361 14.40 6.12 -5.06
C ALA A 361 14.39 4.60 -5.19
N PHE A 362 14.03 3.89 -4.12
CA PHE A 362 13.94 2.43 -4.10
C PHE A 362 12.90 1.92 -5.12
N TYR A 363 11.66 2.43 -5.06
CA TYR A 363 10.62 2.00 -5.98
C TYR A 363 10.82 2.52 -7.42
N ALA A 364 11.61 3.58 -7.63
CA ALA A 364 12.07 3.97 -8.95
C ALA A 364 13.08 2.96 -9.52
N TYR A 365 13.93 2.37 -8.67
CA TYR A 365 14.96 1.40 -9.06
C TYR A 365 14.39 -0.01 -9.26
N VAL A 366 13.48 -0.48 -8.39
CA VAL A 366 12.88 -1.82 -8.48
C VAL A 366 12.25 -2.03 -9.86
N GLY A 367 12.53 -3.17 -10.50
CA GLY A 367 12.09 -3.48 -11.87
C GLY A 367 10.57 -3.57 -12.01
N GLU A 368 9.90 -4.17 -11.04
CA GLU A 368 8.44 -4.30 -11.04
C GLU A 368 7.75 -2.97 -10.73
N LYS A 369 6.86 -2.53 -11.62
CA LYS A 369 6.12 -1.25 -11.53
C LYS A 369 4.62 -1.53 -11.38
N VAL A 370 4.16 -1.48 -10.14
CA VAL A 370 2.75 -1.76 -9.80
C VAL A 370 2.16 -0.62 -8.96
N PRO A 371 0.89 -0.29 -9.15
CA PRO A 371 0.30 0.93 -8.57
C PRO A 371 0.19 0.88 -7.04
N TRP A 372 0.00 -0.28 -6.42
CA TRP A 372 -0.17 -0.40 -4.96
C TRP A 372 1.06 -0.01 -4.13
N LEU A 373 2.27 -0.04 -4.71
CA LEU A 373 3.49 0.39 -4.02
C LEU A 373 3.54 1.90 -3.76
N ILE A 374 2.66 2.68 -4.38
CA ILE A 374 2.55 4.14 -4.21
C ILE A 374 2.23 4.50 -2.75
N ILE A 375 1.43 3.70 -2.03
CA ILE A 375 1.01 4.04 -0.66
C ILE A 375 2.17 4.10 0.32
N HIS A 376 3.23 3.30 0.10
CA HIS A 376 4.44 3.32 0.92
C HIS A 376 5.26 4.61 0.77
N GLN A 377 5.15 5.26 -0.39
CA GLN A 377 5.77 6.54 -0.68
C GLN A 377 4.87 7.69 -0.22
N LEU A 378 3.56 7.51 -0.33
CA LEU A 378 2.55 8.53 -0.03
C LEU A 378 2.43 8.79 1.47
N LEU A 379 2.66 7.79 2.32
CA LEU A 379 2.62 7.95 3.77
C LEU A 379 3.65 9.00 4.27
N PRO A 380 4.96 8.85 4.05
CA PRO A 380 5.93 9.90 4.43
C PRO A 380 5.69 11.21 3.67
N MET A 381 5.24 11.16 2.42
CA MET A 381 4.90 12.34 1.62
C MET A 381 3.80 13.18 2.27
N SER A 382 2.78 12.55 2.87
CA SER A 382 1.70 13.23 3.59
C SER A 382 2.21 14.02 4.80
N PHE A 383 3.25 13.55 5.47
CA PHE A 383 3.91 14.30 6.54
C PHE A 383 4.74 15.46 5.98
N VAL A 384 5.53 15.22 4.93
CA VAL A 384 6.36 16.26 4.30
C VAL A 384 5.51 17.40 3.73
N ALA A 385 4.32 17.10 3.23
CA ALA A 385 3.37 18.08 2.68
C ALA A 385 3.01 19.20 3.67
N VAL A 386 3.01 18.91 4.97
CA VAL A 386 2.70 19.90 6.02
C VAL A 386 3.94 20.50 6.69
N TYR A 387 5.13 20.26 6.15
CA TYR A 387 6.36 20.88 6.64
C TYR A 387 6.28 22.40 6.55
N LYS A 388 6.62 23.11 7.65
CA LYS A 388 6.46 24.57 7.77
C LYS A 388 5.09 25.06 7.27
N LEU A 389 4.02 24.37 7.72
CA LEU A 389 2.64 24.69 7.36
C LEU A 389 2.32 26.16 7.70
N ASN A 390 1.87 26.92 6.71
CA ASN A 390 1.35 28.26 6.85
C ASN A 390 -0.11 28.33 6.31
N TRP A 391 -0.74 29.50 6.38
CA TRP A 391 -2.12 29.64 5.94
C TRP A 391 -2.32 29.39 4.44
N GLN A 392 -1.33 29.73 3.60
CA GLN A 392 -1.39 29.51 2.15
C GLN A 392 -1.35 28.03 1.82
N LYS A 393 -0.41 27.27 2.41
CA LYS A 393 -0.35 25.81 2.27
C LYS A 393 -1.62 25.14 2.80
N ALA A 394 -2.14 25.62 3.94
CA ALA A 394 -3.37 25.08 4.51
C ALA A 394 -4.58 25.33 3.59
N ALA A 395 -4.70 26.53 3.03
CA ALA A 395 -5.75 26.84 2.06
C ALA A 395 -5.63 25.99 0.79
N PHE A 396 -4.41 25.84 0.24
CA PHE A 396 -4.17 24.97 -0.92
C PHE A 396 -4.52 23.52 -0.61
N ALA A 397 -4.13 23.00 0.57
CA ALA A 397 -4.47 21.65 1.01
C ALA A 397 -5.99 21.45 1.07
N LEU A 398 -6.73 22.39 1.67
CA LEU A 398 -8.19 22.29 1.80
C LEU A 398 -8.91 22.38 0.44
N ILE A 399 -8.45 23.24 -0.46
CA ILE A 399 -8.97 23.30 -1.84
C ILE A 399 -8.64 21.98 -2.56
N GLY A 400 -7.42 21.49 -2.40
CA GLY A 400 -6.98 20.23 -2.97
C GLY A 400 -7.78 19.02 -2.47
N CYS A 401 -8.35 19.07 -1.26
CA CYS A 401 -9.24 18.02 -0.76
C CYS A 401 -10.48 17.83 -1.64
N LEU A 402 -10.99 18.85 -2.31
CA LEU A 402 -12.10 18.72 -3.25
C LEU A 402 -11.68 17.84 -4.45
N PHE A 403 -10.49 18.08 -4.98
CA PHE A 403 -9.93 17.23 -6.03
C PHE A 403 -9.79 15.78 -5.56
N LEU A 404 -9.17 15.56 -4.38
CA LEU A 404 -8.98 14.21 -3.84
C LEU A 404 -10.30 13.47 -3.65
N ILE A 405 -11.35 14.13 -3.13
CA ILE A 405 -12.68 13.53 -2.92
C ILE A 405 -13.30 13.10 -4.27
N LEU A 406 -13.22 13.96 -5.29
CA LEU A 406 -13.77 13.65 -6.62
C LEU A 406 -13.07 12.45 -7.25
N ILE A 407 -11.74 12.41 -7.20
CA ILE A 407 -10.97 11.29 -7.73
C ILE A 407 -11.21 10.01 -6.88
N THR A 408 -11.25 10.13 -5.56
CA THR A 408 -11.58 8.98 -4.68
C THR A 408 -12.93 8.38 -5.02
N TRP A 409 -13.94 9.24 -5.25
CA TRP A 409 -15.26 8.77 -5.67
C TRP A 409 -15.17 8.01 -7.00
N HIS A 410 -14.46 8.57 -7.97
CA HIS A 410 -14.31 7.96 -9.28
C HIS A 410 -13.61 6.59 -9.22
N VAL A 411 -12.48 6.48 -8.55
CA VAL A 411 -11.70 5.22 -8.56
C VAL A 411 -12.24 4.15 -7.61
N ALA A 412 -12.81 4.53 -6.46
CA ALA A 412 -13.18 3.58 -5.41
C ALA A 412 -14.68 3.22 -5.36
N PHE A 413 -15.59 4.06 -5.91
CA PHE A 413 -17.02 3.92 -5.66
C PHE A 413 -17.88 3.78 -6.93
N ILE A 414 -17.28 3.69 -8.12
CA ILE A 414 -18.02 3.41 -9.36
C ILE A 414 -17.94 1.91 -9.62
N PRO A 415 -19.08 1.17 -9.65
CA PRO A 415 -19.12 -0.27 -9.90
C PRO A 415 -19.11 -0.56 -11.41
N ALA A 416 -18.05 -0.19 -12.09
CA ALA A 416 -17.85 -0.39 -13.51
C ALA A 416 -16.36 -0.52 -13.81
N ASP A 417 -16.04 -1.03 -14.99
CA ASP A 417 -14.69 -1.02 -15.52
C ASP A 417 -14.25 0.43 -15.73
N ILE A 418 -13.17 0.83 -15.07
CA ILE A 418 -12.62 2.18 -15.16
C ILE A 418 -11.26 2.15 -15.85
N ASN A 419 -11.06 3.04 -16.82
CA ASN A 419 -9.78 3.17 -17.53
C ASN A 419 -8.80 4.05 -16.76
N GLU A 420 -8.23 3.50 -15.67
CA GLU A 420 -7.37 4.23 -14.76
C GLU A 420 -6.07 3.46 -14.45
N PRO A 421 -4.89 4.13 -14.45
CA PRO A 421 -3.61 3.49 -14.12
C PRO A 421 -3.51 2.87 -12.72
N ILE A 422 -4.38 3.26 -11.78
CA ILE A 422 -4.46 2.61 -10.47
C ILE A 422 -4.96 1.17 -10.57
N VAL A 423 -5.67 0.85 -11.66
CA VAL A 423 -6.21 -0.48 -11.93
C VAL A 423 -5.16 -1.30 -12.70
N GLN A 424 -4.83 -2.46 -12.15
CA GLN A 424 -3.85 -3.39 -12.74
C GLN A 424 -4.42 -4.80 -12.64
N VAL A 425 -4.80 -5.40 -13.77
CA VAL A 425 -5.40 -6.75 -13.86
C VAL A 425 -6.65 -6.88 -12.97
N GLN A 426 -7.57 -5.92 -13.10
CA GLN A 426 -8.86 -5.95 -12.40
C GLN A 426 -9.82 -6.86 -13.13
N ASN A 427 -10.54 -7.71 -12.40
CA ASN A 427 -11.63 -8.49 -12.97
C ASN A 427 -12.78 -7.57 -13.43
N SER A 428 -13.26 -7.82 -14.64
CA SER A 428 -14.34 -7.04 -15.23
C SER A 428 -15.70 -7.33 -14.59
N GLU A 429 -16.55 -6.33 -14.52
CA GLU A 429 -17.96 -6.50 -14.08
C GLU A 429 -18.78 -7.36 -15.05
N ASP A 430 -18.32 -7.60 -16.30
CA ASP A 430 -18.90 -8.55 -17.24
C ASP A 430 -18.97 -9.98 -16.67
N LEU A 431 -18.05 -10.33 -15.78
CA LEU A 431 -18.05 -11.64 -15.11
C LEU A 431 -19.32 -11.91 -14.30
N ARG A 432 -20.06 -10.88 -13.86
CA ARG A 432 -21.36 -11.10 -13.20
C ARG A 432 -22.34 -11.78 -14.15
N GLN A 433 -22.30 -11.43 -15.45
CA GLN A 433 -23.11 -12.07 -16.47
C GLN A 433 -22.64 -13.50 -16.75
N VAL A 434 -21.31 -13.70 -16.87
CA VAL A 434 -20.73 -15.03 -17.05
C VAL A 434 -21.12 -15.95 -15.88
N MET A 435 -20.97 -15.50 -14.64
CA MET A 435 -21.39 -16.27 -13.46
C MET A 435 -22.89 -16.55 -13.43
N SER A 436 -23.73 -15.60 -13.86
CA SER A 436 -25.17 -15.83 -13.98
C SER A 436 -25.49 -16.92 -15.03
N ILE A 437 -24.78 -16.93 -16.16
CA ILE A 437 -24.93 -17.99 -17.19
C ILE A 437 -24.48 -19.34 -16.63
N MET A 438 -23.34 -19.37 -15.93
CA MET A 438 -22.81 -20.58 -15.28
C MET A 438 -23.77 -21.11 -14.19
N ASP A 439 -24.39 -20.22 -13.41
CA ASP A 439 -25.31 -20.62 -12.33
C ASP A 439 -26.60 -21.24 -12.85
N ASN A 440 -27.06 -20.83 -14.04
CA ASN A 440 -28.22 -21.40 -14.72
C ASN A 440 -27.91 -22.72 -15.47
N SER A 441 -26.65 -23.17 -15.45
CA SER A 441 -26.23 -24.41 -16.11
C SER A 441 -25.93 -25.51 -15.10
N SER A 442 -26.34 -26.75 -15.39
CA SER A 442 -26.02 -27.94 -14.59
C SER A 442 -24.58 -28.42 -14.78
N GLN A 443 -24.01 -28.19 -15.96
CA GLN A 443 -22.64 -28.55 -16.29
C GLN A 443 -21.97 -27.43 -17.07
N VAL A 444 -20.75 -27.06 -16.64
CA VAL A 444 -19.90 -26.04 -17.24
C VAL A 444 -18.56 -26.66 -17.59
N VAL A 445 -18.04 -26.40 -18.78
CA VAL A 445 -16.69 -26.73 -19.18
C VAL A 445 -15.89 -25.45 -19.19
N LEU A 446 -14.77 -25.40 -18.44
CA LEU A 446 -13.84 -24.28 -18.39
C LEU A 446 -12.48 -24.76 -18.93
N ALA A 447 -12.13 -24.31 -20.14
CA ALA A 447 -10.91 -24.69 -20.84
C ALA A 447 -10.12 -23.43 -21.26
N SER A 448 -9.68 -22.70 -20.25
CA SER A 448 -8.91 -21.46 -20.37
C SER A 448 -7.73 -21.48 -19.40
N GLU A 449 -6.59 -20.95 -19.81
CA GLU A 449 -5.43 -20.72 -18.94
C GLU A 449 -5.72 -19.58 -17.95
N ASP A 450 -6.42 -18.55 -18.40
CA ASP A 450 -6.90 -17.45 -17.58
C ASP A 450 -8.31 -17.76 -17.08
N TYR A 451 -8.47 -17.96 -15.79
CA TYR A 451 -9.71 -18.40 -15.16
C TYR A 451 -9.99 -17.77 -13.78
N TRP A 452 -9.04 -17.04 -13.21
CA TRP A 452 -9.31 -16.25 -12.02
C TRP A 452 -10.29 -15.12 -12.35
N PRO A 453 -11.29 -14.87 -11.50
CA PRO A 453 -11.48 -15.24 -10.09
C PRO A 453 -12.44 -16.43 -9.87
N LEU A 454 -12.79 -17.20 -10.88
CA LEU A 454 -13.83 -18.23 -10.79
C LEU A 454 -13.61 -19.25 -9.66
N PRO A 455 -12.37 -19.73 -9.33
CA PRO A 455 -12.16 -20.63 -8.20
C PRO A 455 -12.61 -20.05 -6.85
N TRP A 456 -12.53 -18.74 -6.67
CA TRP A 456 -13.04 -18.09 -5.47
C TRP A 456 -14.56 -18.09 -5.42
N TYR A 457 -15.22 -17.69 -6.51
CA TYR A 457 -16.69 -17.58 -6.57
C TYR A 457 -17.39 -18.94 -6.58
N TYR A 458 -16.74 -19.97 -7.10
CA TYR A 458 -17.25 -21.36 -7.16
C TYR A 458 -16.55 -22.31 -6.19
N ARG A 459 -15.94 -21.81 -5.12
CA ARG A 459 -15.25 -22.63 -4.11
C ARG A 459 -16.15 -23.66 -3.44
N GLY A 460 -15.56 -24.76 -2.95
CA GLY A 460 -16.28 -25.87 -2.33
C GLY A 460 -17.14 -26.62 -3.33
N ASP A 461 -18.29 -27.10 -2.91
CA ASP A 461 -19.21 -27.95 -3.69
C ASP A 461 -19.73 -27.26 -4.98
N ARG A 462 -19.67 -25.92 -5.05
CA ARG A 462 -20.03 -25.18 -6.27
C ARG A 462 -19.09 -25.45 -7.44
N TRP A 463 -17.87 -25.93 -7.19
CA TRP A 463 -16.90 -26.28 -8.22
C TRP A 463 -17.24 -27.62 -8.91
N ASP A 464 -18.01 -28.51 -8.27
CA ASP A 464 -18.30 -29.87 -8.77
C ASP A 464 -19.02 -29.88 -10.12
N LYS A 465 -19.76 -28.81 -10.46
CA LYS A 465 -20.41 -28.68 -11.79
C LYS A 465 -19.44 -28.22 -12.89
N ILE A 466 -18.18 -27.86 -12.56
CA ILE A 466 -17.20 -27.31 -13.50
C ILE A 466 -16.19 -28.40 -13.88
N THR A 467 -16.18 -28.79 -15.14
CA THR A 467 -15.10 -29.60 -15.71
C THR A 467 -13.99 -28.65 -16.15
N PHE A 468 -12.87 -28.67 -15.43
CA PHE A 468 -11.75 -27.77 -15.65
C PHE A 468 -10.60 -28.45 -16.39
N TYR A 469 -10.15 -27.86 -17.48
CA TYR A 469 -9.03 -28.36 -18.29
C TYR A 469 -7.77 -27.47 -18.22
N GLY A 470 -7.88 -26.18 -17.82
CA GLY A 470 -6.77 -25.26 -17.73
C GLY A 470 -6.17 -24.80 -19.07
N GLN A 471 -6.61 -25.38 -20.17
CA GLN A 471 -6.18 -25.04 -21.54
C GLN A 471 -7.23 -25.49 -22.56
N LYS A 472 -7.16 -24.96 -23.77
CA LYS A 472 -8.02 -25.36 -24.89
C LYS A 472 -7.99 -26.87 -25.11
N GLN A 473 -9.15 -27.47 -25.42
CA GLN A 473 -9.34 -28.87 -25.75
C GLN A 473 -10.04 -29.01 -27.12
N GLU A 474 -9.99 -30.19 -27.73
CA GLU A 474 -10.72 -30.51 -28.93
C GLU A 474 -12.25 -30.47 -28.72
N ILE A 475 -13.00 -30.10 -29.76
CA ILE A 475 -14.46 -29.90 -29.69
C ILE A 475 -15.19 -31.11 -29.15
N ASP A 476 -14.77 -32.32 -29.55
CA ASP A 476 -15.41 -33.57 -29.11
C ASP A 476 -15.28 -33.76 -27.59
N LEU A 477 -14.15 -33.34 -27.00
CA LEU A 477 -13.95 -33.38 -25.56
C LEU A 477 -14.72 -32.29 -24.84
N LEU A 478 -14.75 -31.08 -25.41
CA LEU A 478 -15.48 -29.93 -24.84
C LEU A 478 -17.01 -30.20 -24.81
N THR A 479 -17.53 -30.85 -25.85
CA THR A 479 -18.95 -31.16 -25.99
C THR A 479 -19.38 -32.49 -25.40
N LYS A 480 -18.43 -33.26 -24.85
CA LYS A 480 -18.68 -34.50 -24.13
C LYS A 480 -19.67 -34.25 -22.99
N ASN A 481 -20.69 -35.08 -22.89
CA ASN A 481 -21.81 -34.94 -21.95
C ASN A 481 -22.70 -33.70 -22.20
N SER A 482 -22.59 -33.05 -23.35
CA SER A 482 -23.46 -31.93 -23.76
C SER A 482 -23.58 -30.83 -22.69
N PRO A 483 -22.48 -30.21 -22.20
CA PRO A 483 -22.53 -29.18 -21.16
C PRO A 483 -23.43 -28.02 -21.61
N GLY A 484 -24.06 -27.36 -20.64
CA GLY A 484 -24.89 -26.18 -20.96
C GLY A 484 -24.04 -24.95 -21.32
N VAL A 485 -22.76 -24.90 -20.79
CA VAL A 485 -21.84 -23.79 -21.02
C VAL A 485 -20.42 -24.31 -21.24
N ILE A 486 -19.73 -23.75 -22.24
CA ILE A 486 -18.31 -23.95 -22.51
C ILE A 486 -17.61 -22.59 -22.50
N ILE A 487 -16.52 -22.45 -21.74
CA ILE A 487 -15.76 -21.20 -21.60
C ILE A 487 -14.33 -21.44 -22.09
N LEU A 488 -13.87 -20.59 -23.00
CA LEU A 488 -12.54 -20.63 -23.61
C LEU A 488 -11.90 -19.23 -23.53
N HIS A 489 -10.56 -19.18 -23.57
CA HIS A 489 -9.85 -17.93 -23.81
C HIS A 489 -10.10 -17.47 -25.25
N ASP A 490 -10.37 -16.17 -25.48
CA ASP A 490 -10.78 -15.64 -26.79
C ASP A 490 -9.73 -15.86 -27.89
N THR A 491 -8.44 -15.71 -27.56
CA THR A 491 -7.33 -15.88 -28.53
C THR A 491 -7.13 -17.33 -28.98
N GLU A 492 -7.56 -18.31 -28.16
CA GLU A 492 -7.45 -19.74 -28.46
C GLU A 492 -8.78 -20.39 -28.80
N SER A 493 -9.86 -19.61 -28.83
CA SER A 493 -11.22 -20.07 -28.97
C SER A 493 -11.52 -20.63 -30.38
N TYR A 494 -12.68 -21.27 -30.49
CA TYR A 494 -13.25 -21.67 -31.75
C TYR A 494 -14.18 -20.56 -32.30
N ASN A 495 -14.25 -20.43 -33.62
CA ASN A 495 -15.21 -19.52 -34.25
C ASN A 495 -16.65 -19.97 -33.99
N THR A 496 -16.87 -21.29 -34.05
CA THR A 496 -18.19 -21.91 -33.82
C THR A 496 -18.00 -23.28 -33.17
N ILE A 497 -18.92 -23.62 -32.28
CA ILE A 497 -19.12 -24.99 -31.76
C ILE A 497 -20.53 -25.40 -32.14
N PRO A 498 -20.73 -26.55 -32.85
CA PRO A 498 -22.06 -26.99 -33.27
C PRO A 498 -23.01 -27.10 -32.08
N GLY A 499 -24.21 -26.50 -32.21
CA GLY A 499 -25.25 -26.50 -31.18
C GLY A 499 -25.05 -25.49 -30.05
N TYR A 500 -24.08 -24.56 -30.20
CA TYR A 500 -23.82 -23.51 -29.19
C TYR A 500 -23.81 -22.12 -29.84
N ASN A 501 -24.28 -21.13 -29.08
CA ASN A 501 -24.14 -19.71 -29.39
C ASN A 501 -22.92 -19.13 -28.65
N LYS A 502 -22.08 -18.40 -29.36
CA LYS A 502 -20.88 -17.74 -28.85
C LYS A 502 -21.17 -16.30 -28.44
N THR A 503 -20.72 -15.90 -27.26
CA THR A 503 -20.69 -14.51 -26.79
C THR A 503 -19.38 -14.26 -26.10
N THR A 504 -18.70 -13.14 -26.37
CA THR A 504 -17.43 -12.76 -25.75
C THR A 504 -17.69 -11.81 -24.60
N TYR A 505 -17.06 -12.09 -23.46
CA TYR A 505 -17.10 -11.28 -22.24
C TYR A 505 -15.69 -10.94 -21.80
N LYS A 506 -15.48 -9.77 -21.19
CA LYS A 506 -14.21 -9.39 -20.61
C LYS A 506 -14.01 -10.11 -19.27
N LEU A 507 -12.84 -10.75 -19.10
CA LEU A 507 -12.40 -11.37 -17.85
C LEU A 507 -11.69 -10.35 -16.99
N ASP A 508 -10.56 -9.84 -17.48
CA ASP A 508 -9.69 -8.88 -16.82
C ASP A 508 -9.41 -7.68 -17.71
N TYR A 509 -9.08 -6.56 -17.08
CA TYR A 509 -8.67 -5.35 -17.79
C TYR A 509 -7.62 -4.55 -16.99
N TRP A 510 -6.86 -3.72 -17.72
CA TRP A 510 -5.86 -2.81 -17.16
C TRP A 510 -5.65 -1.60 -18.06
N PHE A 511 -5.11 -0.53 -17.49
CA PHE A 511 -4.66 0.61 -18.28
C PHE A 511 -3.40 0.23 -19.08
N SER A 512 -3.45 0.30 -20.40
CA SER A 512 -2.30 0.02 -21.26
C SER A 512 -1.40 1.25 -21.37
N TYR A 513 -0.32 1.30 -20.56
CA TYR A 513 0.63 2.40 -20.60
C TYR A 513 1.27 2.59 -21.97
N TYR A 514 1.69 1.51 -22.60
CA TYR A 514 2.40 1.56 -23.88
C TYR A 514 1.54 2.08 -25.03
N ASP A 515 0.26 1.73 -25.05
CA ASP A 515 -0.70 2.22 -26.06
C ASP A 515 -1.06 3.69 -25.83
N ASN A 516 -0.97 4.18 -24.60
CA ASN A 516 -1.32 5.54 -24.22
C ASN A 516 -0.13 6.49 -24.07
N GLN A 517 1.12 6.02 -24.15
CA GLN A 517 2.31 6.82 -23.84
C GLN A 517 2.46 8.09 -24.71
N ASN A 518 1.99 8.07 -25.96
CA ASN A 518 2.07 9.21 -26.87
C ASN A 518 0.92 10.21 -26.69
N ARG A 519 -0.09 9.89 -25.88
CA ARG A 519 -1.28 10.71 -25.63
C ARG A 519 -1.57 10.92 -24.14
N LEU A 520 -0.55 10.83 -23.30
CA LEU A 520 -0.69 10.97 -21.84
C LEU A 520 -1.32 12.30 -21.39
N LEU A 521 -1.05 13.41 -22.11
CA LEU A 521 -1.67 14.70 -21.81
C LEU A 521 -3.18 14.70 -22.12
N ASP A 522 -3.57 14.13 -23.23
CA ASP A 522 -4.98 13.98 -23.61
C ASP A 522 -5.70 13.07 -22.61
N TYR A 523 -5.09 11.93 -22.29
CA TYR A 523 -5.57 11.05 -21.24
C TYR A 523 -5.72 11.76 -19.89
N TYR A 524 -4.74 12.57 -19.50
CA TYR A 524 -4.77 13.30 -18.24
C TYR A 524 -6.03 14.18 -18.09
N PHE A 525 -6.41 14.88 -19.16
CA PHE A 525 -7.54 15.80 -19.12
C PHE A 525 -8.90 15.15 -19.41
N HIS A 526 -8.95 14.15 -20.29
CA HIS A 526 -10.19 13.57 -20.77
C HIS A 526 -10.46 12.15 -20.27
N ARG A 527 -9.46 11.46 -19.67
CA ARG A 527 -9.53 10.06 -19.26
C ARG A 527 -9.89 9.10 -20.42
N ASP A 528 -9.64 9.51 -21.64
CA ASP A 528 -9.85 8.72 -22.85
C ASP A 528 -8.55 8.01 -23.26
N GLY A 529 -8.51 6.69 -23.13
CA GLY A 529 -7.33 5.89 -23.40
C GLY A 529 -7.66 4.44 -23.71
N THR A 530 -6.65 3.72 -24.23
CA THR A 530 -6.77 2.31 -24.55
C THR A 530 -6.62 1.46 -23.30
N MET A 531 -7.56 0.53 -23.08
CA MET A 531 -7.46 -0.53 -22.07
C MET A 531 -6.94 -1.82 -22.72
N GLY A 532 -6.02 -2.49 -22.06
CA GLY A 532 -5.75 -3.90 -22.30
C GLY A 532 -6.84 -4.76 -21.64
N SER A 533 -7.14 -5.91 -22.22
CA SER A 533 -8.09 -6.86 -21.65
C SER A 533 -7.74 -8.30 -22.01
N ILE A 534 -8.15 -9.22 -21.15
CA ILE A 534 -8.28 -10.64 -21.42
C ILE A 534 -9.77 -10.92 -21.54
N ASN A 535 -10.18 -11.68 -22.55
CA ASN A 535 -11.58 -11.98 -22.76
C ASN A 535 -11.84 -13.49 -22.75
N LEU A 536 -13.06 -13.85 -22.40
CA LEU A 536 -13.58 -15.22 -22.44
C LEU A 536 -14.66 -15.34 -23.50
N ASP A 537 -14.55 -16.35 -24.34
CA ASP A 537 -15.61 -16.78 -25.23
C ASP A 537 -16.49 -17.79 -24.51
N VAL A 538 -17.71 -17.42 -24.27
CA VAL A 538 -18.73 -18.21 -23.59
C VAL A 538 -19.70 -18.79 -24.64
N PHE A 539 -19.72 -20.10 -24.75
CA PHE A 539 -20.60 -20.84 -25.63
C PHE A 539 -21.76 -21.39 -24.81
N THR A 540 -22.96 -20.93 -25.10
CA THR A 540 -24.22 -21.38 -24.48
C THR A 540 -24.97 -22.32 -25.39
N LYS A 541 -25.45 -23.46 -24.85
CA LYS A 541 -26.16 -24.47 -25.62
C LYS A 541 -27.45 -23.91 -26.20
N GLN A 542 -27.70 -24.15 -27.50
CA GLN A 542 -28.99 -23.88 -28.16
C GLN A 542 -29.98 -24.98 -27.79
N TYR A 543 -31.15 -24.60 -27.33
CA TYR A 543 -32.29 -25.50 -27.02
C TYR A 543 -33.27 -25.58 -28.19
#